data_3698da009c10255f246c187f17804839
#
_entry.id   3698da009c10255f246c187f17804839
#
_cell.length_a   1.000
_cell.length_b   1.000
_cell.length_c   1.000
_cell.angle_alpha   90.00
_cell.angle_beta   90.00
_cell.angle_gamma   90.00
#
_symmetry.space_group_name_H-M   'P 1'
#
loop_
_entity.id
_entity.type
_entity.pdbx_description
1 polymer ?
#
loop_
_entity_poly.entity_id
_entity_poly.type
_entity_poly.pdbx_seq_one_letter_code
_entity_poly.pdbx_strand_id
1 'polypeptide(L)'
;MKVIVESGATKTVWCAIFKDGSTRSIKTDGVNLAIATDNSFSTLMQKAIAVLNPNFENITEIHVYAAGLVEPRIMGNVEYSSDLLGAARAVCGHEPGIAAILGTGSNSCFYDGVNIVSKVRSGGFILGDEGSASCLGKLFISDYLKGMMPQKLAEEFASEFDADYATIVKQVYKGDAPSKYLGSFAPWLWDRFDTDEYAHNLILSNFESFFDRFLSHYDTEHYPVGLVGGFAYVCKDILTEMAGKRGIRISRVLETPVEGLLKYHKETGNVDEW
;
A
#
# COMPACT_ATOMS: atom_id res chain seq x y z
N MET A 1 12.41 -21.96 11.07
CA MET A 1 11.89 -21.21 9.91
C MET A 1 10.95 -20.12 10.43
N LYS A 2 11.07 -18.88 9.91
CA LYS A 2 10.09 -17.80 10.12
C LYS A 2 9.19 -17.66 8.90
N VAL A 3 7.95 -17.23 9.09
CA VAL A 3 7.02 -16.94 7.98
C VAL A 3 6.57 -15.50 8.07
N ILE A 4 6.67 -14.77 6.96
CA ILE A 4 6.22 -13.39 6.82
C ILE A 4 5.06 -13.39 5.84
N VAL A 5 3.97 -12.75 6.24
CA VAL A 5 2.74 -12.67 5.45
C VAL A 5 2.39 -11.20 5.25
N GLU A 6 2.30 -10.78 3.99
CA GLU A 6 1.79 -9.46 3.60
C GLU A 6 0.44 -9.66 2.93
N SER A 7 -0.64 -9.16 3.54
CA SER A 7 -2.00 -9.35 3.08
C SER A 7 -2.66 -8.01 2.75
N GLY A 8 -2.70 -7.71 1.47
CA GLY A 8 -3.44 -6.58 0.91
C GLY A 8 -4.84 -6.98 0.43
N ALA A 9 -5.62 -6.00 0.00
CA ALA A 9 -7.00 -6.22 -0.48
C ALA A 9 -7.08 -7.10 -1.75
N THR A 10 -6.02 -7.14 -2.57
CA THR A 10 -6.02 -7.81 -3.88
C THR A 10 -5.17 -9.06 -3.95
N LYS A 11 -4.12 -9.14 -3.12
CA LYS A 11 -3.19 -10.26 -3.07
C LYS A 11 -2.65 -10.45 -1.67
N THR A 12 -2.30 -11.68 -1.32
CA THR A 12 -1.51 -12.02 -0.14
C THR A 12 -0.20 -12.68 -0.59
N VAL A 13 0.92 -12.19 -0.06
CA VAL A 13 2.26 -12.76 -0.30
C VAL A 13 2.69 -13.47 0.97
N TRP A 14 3.08 -14.73 0.82
CA TRP A 14 3.59 -15.59 1.88
C TRP A 14 5.07 -15.84 1.63
N CYS A 15 5.92 -15.54 2.61
CA CYS A 15 7.36 -15.73 2.50
C CYS A 15 7.87 -16.56 3.66
N ALA A 16 8.67 -17.58 3.36
CA ALA A 16 9.43 -18.34 4.35
C ALA A 16 10.88 -17.84 4.38
N ILE A 17 11.44 -17.69 5.57
CA ILE A 17 12.87 -17.50 5.84
C ILE A 17 13.36 -18.77 6.52
N PHE A 18 14.21 -19.54 5.85
CA PHE A 18 14.76 -20.78 6.35
C PHE A 18 15.96 -20.53 7.26
N LYS A 19 16.40 -21.55 8.03
CA LYS A 19 17.53 -21.45 8.94
C LYS A 19 18.86 -21.11 8.24
N ASP A 20 19.01 -21.54 6.99
CA ASP A 20 20.18 -21.25 6.14
C ASP A 20 20.15 -19.83 5.53
N GLY A 21 19.15 -19.01 5.85
CA GLY A 21 18.95 -17.68 5.30
C GLY A 21 18.30 -17.64 3.91
N SER A 22 18.05 -18.80 3.28
CA SER A 22 17.31 -18.85 2.02
C SER A 22 15.85 -18.45 2.21
N THR A 23 15.20 -18.02 1.12
CA THR A 23 13.82 -17.59 1.14
C THR A 23 13.00 -18.24 0.04
N ARG A 24 11.73 -18.49 0.31
CA ARG A 24 10.75 -18.94 -0.67
C ARG A 24 9.48 -18.11 -0.52
N SER A 25 8.82 -17.78 -1.62
CA SER A 25 7.55 -17.06 -1.60
C SER A 25 6.51 -17.68 -2.50
N ILE A 26 5.24 -17.51 -2.12
CA ILE A 26 4.08 -17.81 -2.95
C ILE A 26 3.09 -16.66 -2.85
N LYS A 27 2.17 -16.58 -3.82
CA LYS A 27 1.10 -15.58 -3.86
C LYS A 27 -0.25 -16.29 -3.85
N THR A 28 -1.21 -15.71 -3.16
CA THR A 28 -2.62 -16.10 -3.16
C THR A 28 -3.50 -14.89 -3.33
N ASP A 29 -4.80 -15.10 -3.47
CA ASP A 29 -5.78 -14.01 -3.44
C ASP A 29 -5.69 -13.24 -2.13
N GLY A 30 -6.02 -11.94 -2.20
CA GLY A 30 -6.01 -11.05 -1.05
C GLY A 30 -7.08 -11.40 -0.03
N VAL A 31 -6.77 -11.16 1.24
CA VAL A 31 -7.71 -11.34 2.35
C VAL A 31 -7.75 -10.07 3.17
N ASN A 32 -8.93 -9.45 3.27
CA ASN A 32 -9.16 -8.34 4.17
C ASN A 32 -9.57 -8.87 5.54
N LEU A 33 -8.68 -8.75 6.53
CA LEU A 33 -8.92 -9.27 7.88
C LEU A 33 -10.01 -8.51 8.66
N ALA A 34 -10.49 -7.35 8.18
CA ALA A 34 -11.66 -6.69 8.76
C ALA A 34 -12.96 -7.46 8.56
N ILE A 35 -13.05 -8.28 7.50
CA ILE A 35 -14.27 -9.02 7.12
C ILE A 35 -14.06 -10.54 7.06
N ALA A 36 -12.82 -11.00 6.97
CA ALA A 36 -12.51 -12.43 6.97
C ALA A 36 -12.74 -13.03 8.37
N THR A 37 -13.29 -14.24 8.41
CA THR A 37 -13.33 -15.00 9.66
C THR A 37 -11.95 -15.56 10.00
N ASP A 38 -11.62 -15.67 11.28
CA ASP A 38 -10.34 -16.24 11.73
C ASP A 38 -10.13 -17.67 11.16
N ASN A 39 -11.19 -18.45 11.02
CA ASN A 39 -11.12 -19.79 10.44
C ASN A 39 -10.76 -19.79 8.95
N SER A 40 -11.29 -18.85 8.16
CA SER A 40 -10.99 -18.78 6.73
C SER A 40 -9.54 -18.40 6.47
N PHE A 41 -9.01 -17.42 7.20
CA PHE A 41 -7.62 -17.01 7.10
C PHE A 41 -6.66 -18.09 7.61
N SER A 42 -7.00 -18.73 8.72
CA SER A 42 -6.22 -19.85 9.30
C SER A 42 -6.11 -21.03 8.32
N THR A 43 -7.21 -21.38 7.64
CA THR A 43 -7.22 -22.44 6.62
C THR A 43 -6.33 -22.08 5.42
N LEU A 44 -6.39 -20.81 4.95
CA LEU A 44 -5.53 -20.35 3.88
C LEU A 44 -4.05 -20.38 4.28
N MET A 45 -3.74 -19.92 5.51
CA MET A 45 -2.40 -19.95 6.08
C MET A 45 -1.84 -21.37 6.14
N GLN A 46 -2.61 -22.35 6.60
CA GLN A 46 -2.17 -23.76 6.63
C GLN A 46 -1.83 -24.27 5.23
N LYS A 47 -2.66 -23.99 4.23
CA LYS A 47 -2.40 -24.38 2.83
C LYS A 47 -1.13 -23.70 2.28
N ALA A 48 -0.97 -22.42 2.53
CA ALA A 48 0.20 -21.68 2.08
C ALA A 48 1.50 -22.20 2.72
N ILE A 49 1.47 -22.46 4.03
CA ILE A 49 2.59 -23.03 4.78
C ILE A 49 2.97 -24.43 4.28
N ALA A 50 2.01 -25.28 3.96
CA ALA A 50 2.27 -26.61 3.42
C ALA A 50 3.04 -26.57 2.09
N VAL A 51 2.78 -25.56 1.25
CA VAL A 51 3.50 -25.35 -0.01
C VAL A 51 4.90 -24.76 0.25
N LEU A 52 5.01 -23.82 1.18
CA LEU A 52 6.28 -23.15 1.51
C LEU A 52 7.27 -24.08 2.21
N ASN A 53 6.77 -24.98 3.03
CA ASN A 53 7.54 -25.84 3.95
C ASN A 53 7.37 -27.33 3.64
N PRO A 54 7.82 -27.81 2.46
CA PRO A 54 7.66 -29.23 2.06
C PRO A 54 8.49 -30.18 2.93
N ASN A 55 9.52 -29.68 3.62
CA ASN A 55 10.40 -30.48 4.48
C ASN A 55 9.97 -30.48 5.94
N PHE A 56 8.81 -29.87 6.27
CA PHE A 56 8.25 -29.80 7.62
C PHE A 56 9.22 -29.24 8.67
N GLU A 57 10.01 -28.23 8.31
CA GLU A 57 10.85 -27.53 9.27
C GLU A 57 10.00 -26.89 10.39
N ASN A 58 10.55 -26.84 11.60
CA ASN A 58 9.87 -26.20 12.72
C ASN A 58 9.68 -24.70 12.47
N ILE A 59 8.43 -24.23 12.54
CA ILE A 59 8.07 -22.81 12.39
C ILE A 59 8.13 -22.15 13.76
N THR A 60 9.08 -21.26 13.93
CA THR A 60 9.28 -20.53 15.19
C THR A 60 8.32 -19.36 15.34
N GLU A 61 8.13 -18.59 14.26
CA GLU A 61 7.37 -17.34 14.27
C GLU A 61 6.64 -17.15 12.94
N ILE A 62 5.46 -16.56 13.01
CA ILE A 62 4.68 -16.12 11.85
C ILE A 62 4.28 -14.67 12.08
N HIS A 63 4.70 -13.76 11.20
CA HIS A 63 4.36 -12.34 11.25
C HIS A 63 3.41 -12.01 10.11
N VAL A 64 2.18 -11.61 10.46
CA VAL A 64 1.12 -11.23 9.50
C VAL A 64 0.95 -9.72 9.51
N TYR A 65 1.17 -9.09 8.38
CA TYR A 65 0.92 -7.67 8.14
C TYR A 65 -0.28 -7.55 7.21
N ALA A 66 -1.39 -7.02 7.73
CA ALA A 66 -2.64 -7.07 6.99
C ALA A 66 -3.39 -5.75 6.97
N ALA A 67 -3.94 -5.43 5.79
CA ALA A 67 -4.91 -4.36 5.63
C ALA A 67 -6.19 -4.67 6.40
N GLY A 68 -6.79 -3.63 7.00
CA GLY A 68 -8.05 -3.73 7.73
C GLY A 68 -7.92 -4.33 9.14
N LEU A 69 -6.72 -4.65 9.61
CA LEU A 69 -6.52 -5.09 10.98
C LEU A 69 -6.73 -3.90 11.95
N VAL A 70 -7.74 -4.02 12.82
CA VAL A 70 -8.11 -2.95 13.76
C VAL A 70 -7.14 -2.91 14.95
N GLU A 71 -6.83 -4.07 15.54
CA GLU A 71 -5.96 -4.18 16.71
C GLU A 71 -4.89 -5.26 16.50
N PRO A 72 -3.62 -4.97 16.82
CA PRO A 72 -2.55 -5.98 16.86
C PRO A 72 -2.90 -7.10 17.84
N ARG A 73 -2.57 -8.33 17.50
CA ARG A 73 -2.82 -9.48 18.38
C ARG A 73 -1.77 -10.58 18.20
N ILE A 74 -1.56 -11.36 19.25
CA ILE A 74 -0.68 -12.52 19.23
C ILE A 74 -1.53 -13.77 19.53
N MET A 75 -1.40 -14.79 18.69
CA MET A 75 -2.10 -16.07 18.84
C MET A 75 -1.08 -17.22 18.68
N GLY A 76 -0.61 -17.76 19.80
CA GLY A 76 0.47 -18.76 19.78
C GLY A 76 1.76 -18.16 19.24
N ASN A 77 2.27 -18.71 18.16
CA ASN A 77 3.47 -18.21 17.45
C ASN A 77 3.13 -17.28 16.27
N VAL A 78 1.90 -16.77 16.18
CA VAL A 78 1.46 -15.86 15.12
C VAL A 78 1.23 -14.47 15.69
N GLU A 79 1.96 -13.48 15.16
CA GLU A 79 1.78 -12.06 15.43
C GLU A 79 1.03 -11.40 14.27
N TYR A 80 -0.07 -10.71 14.58
CA TYR A 80 -0.86 -9.94 13.61
C TYR A 80 -0.63 -8.45 13.82
N SER A 81 -0.24 -7.76 12.78
CA SER A 81 0.04 -6.33 12.76
C SER A 81 -0.61 -5.67 11.54
N SER A 82 -0.77 -4.34 11.59
CA SER A 82 -1.31 -3.59 10.45
C SER A 82 -0.34 -3.60 9.26
N ASP A 83 -0.89 -3.47 8.06
CA ASP A 83 -0.12 -3.22 6.82
C ASP A 83 0.76 -1.98 6.93
N LEU A 84 0.31 -0.95 7.66
CA LEU A 84 1.08 0.27 7.89
C LEU A 84 2.34 0.01 8.75
N LEU A 85 2.26 -0.86 9.77
CA LEU A 85 3.46 -1.27 10.52
C LEU A 85 4.39 -2.09 9.63
N GLY A 86 3.83 -2.95 8.78
CA GLY A 86 4.62 -3.67 7.78
C GLY A 86 5.35 -2.75 6.81
N ALA A 87 4.66 -1.71 6.31
CA ALA A 87 5.27 -0.69 5.46
C ALA A 87 6.39 0.06 6.21
N ALA A 88 6.16 0.48 7.46
CA ALA A 88 7.16 1.18 8.27
C ALA A 88 8.42 0.34 8.49
N ARG A 89 8.27 -0.91 8.91
CA ARG A 89 9.39 -1.87 9.06
C ARG A 89 10.15 -2.09 7.75
N ALA A 90 9.42 -2.13 6.62
CA ALA A 90 10.02 -2.34 5.30
C ALA A 90 10.89 -1.16 4.82
N VAL A 91 10.46 0.08 5.05
CA VAL A 91 11.17 1.26 4.53
C VAL A 91 12.11 1.90 5.53
N CYS A 92 11.82 1.80 6.84
CA CYS A 92 12.65 2.39 7.90
C CYS A 92 13.60 1.37 8.55
N GLY A 93 13.30 0.06 8.48
CA GLY A 93 14.06 -0.95 9.22
C GLY A 93 13.87 -0.78 10.72
N HIS A 94 14.98 -0.64 11.45
CA HIS A 94 15.01 -0.41 12.90
C HIS A 94 15.27 1.06 13.27
N GLU A 95 15.28 1.96 12.27
CA GLU A 95 15.51 3.38 12.48
C GLU A 95 14.21 4.18 12.54
N PRO A 96 14.15 5.28 13.31
CA PRO A 96 13.02 6.19 13.27
C PRO A 96 12.83 6.82 11.87
N GLY A 97 11.57 6.96 11.46
CA GLY A 97 11.25 7.55 10.16
C GLY A 97 9.75 7.70 9.92
N ILE A 98 9.43 8.32 8.82
CA ILE A 98 8.06 8.47 8.35
C ILE A 98 7.82 7.43 7.26
N ALA A 99 6.77 6.64 7.40
CA ALA A 99 6.36 5.67 6.41
C ALA A 99 4.99 6.01 5.83
N ALA A 100 4.85 5.88 4.52
CA ALA A 100 3.54 6.03 3.90
C ALA A 100 3.27 4.95 2.85
N ILE A 101 2.00 4.56 2.75
CA ILE A 101 1.47 3.68 1.72
C ILE A 101 0.77 4.55 0.68
N LEU A 102 1.13 4.42 -0.60
CA LEU A 102 0.44 5.00 -1.73
C LEU A 102 0.20 3.92 -2.79
N GLY A 103 -0.94 3.24 -2.65
CA GLY A 103 -1.42 2.20 -3.55
C GLY A 103 -2.81 2.52 -4.06
N THR A 104 -3.75 1.56 -3.95
CA THR A 104 -5.19 1.81 -4.19
C THR A 104 -5.71 2.86 -3.21
N GLY A 105 -5.40 2.75 -1.91
CA GLY A 105 -5.61 3.79 -0.90
C GLY A 105 -4.30 4.40 -0.43
N SER A 106 -4.36 5.31 0.55
CA SER A 106 -3.19 5.90 1.20
C SER A 106 -3.26 5.82 2.72
N ASN A 107 -2.09 5.78 3.35
CA ASN A 107 -1.94 5.82 4.80
C ASN A 107 -0.55 6.32 5.17
N SER A 108 -0.34 6.82 6.38
CA SER A 108 0.98 7.27 6.83
C SER A 108 1.14 7.19 8.34
N CYS A 109 2.40 7.12 8.80
CA CYS A 109 2.75 7.15 10.20
C CYS A 109 4.15 7.72 10.45
N PHE A 110 4.38 8.16 11.67
CA PHE A 110 5.72 8.25 12.26
C PHE A 110 6.00 6.97 13.04
N TYR A 111 7.15 6.39 12.78
CA TYR A 111 7.65 5.14 13.34
C TYR A 111 8.94 5.42 14.11
N ASP A 112 9.07 4.88 15.33
CA ASP A 112 10.20 5.14 16.23
C ASP A 112 11.36 4.14 16.08
N GLY A 113 11.27 3.22 15.14
CA GLY A 113 12.19 2.09 14.96
C GLY A 113 11.61 0.76 15.46
N VAL A 114 10.52 0.79 16.24
CA VAL A 114 9.85 -0.38 16.81
C VAL A 114 8.34 -0.33 16.59
N ASN A 115 7.70 0.80 16.92
CA ASN A 115 6.25 0.99 16.91
C ASN A 115 5.81 2.22 16.11
N ILE A 116 4.56 2.24 15.71
CA ILE A 116 3.91 3.43 15.21
C ILE A 116 3.58 4.33 16.41
N VAL A 117 4.18 5.52 16.45
CA VAL A 117 4.00 6.51 17.52
C VAL A 117 2.83 7.45 17.21
N SER A 118 2.74 7.88 15.96
CA SER A 118 1.64 8.73 15.50
C SER A 118 1.25 8.39 14.06
N LYS A 119 0.00 8.65 13.72
CA LYS A 119 -0.52 8.46 12.36
C LYS A 119 -1.61 9.47 12.03
N VAL A 120 -1.65 9.92 10.79
CA VAL A 120 -2.81 10.63 10.23
C VAL A 120 -3.85 9.59 9.80
N ARG A 121 -5.11 9.82 10.10
CA ARG A 121 -6.19 8.91 9.67
C ARG A 121 -6.47 9.10 8.18
N SER A 122 -6.38 8.02 7.40
CA SER A 122 -6.56 8.09 5.95
C SER A 122 -7.97 8.48 5.50
N GLY A 123 -8.99 8.17 6.31
CA GLY A 123 -10.40 8.44 5.97
C GLY A 123 -10.97 7.49 4.91
N GLY A 124 -10.15 6.71 4.23
CA GLY A 124 -10.55 5.82 3.13
C GLY A 124 -10.98 6.58 1.86
N PHE A 125 -11.38 5.86 0.81
CA PHE A 125 -11.60 6.43 -0.52
C PHE A 125 -12.74 7.48 -0.59
N ILE A 126 -13.64 7.52 0.38
CA ILE A 126 -14.75 8.50 0.43
C ILE A 126 -14.25 9.82 1.04
N LEU A 127 -13.61 9.77 2.21
CA LEU A 127 -13.29 10.93 3.02
C LEU A 127 -11.82 11.37 2.93
N GLY A 128 -10.97 10.61 2.26
CA GLY A 128 -9.54 10.84 2.21
C GLY A 128 -8.85 10.07 1.10
N ASP A 129 -7.81 9.32 1.48
CA ASP A 129 -6.91 8.58 0.61
C ASP A 129 -6.18 9.48 -0.42
N GLU A 130 -5.95 10.75 -0.09
CA GLU A 130 -5.23 11.69 -0.96
C GLU A 130 -3.86 11.11 -1.34
N GLY A 131 -3.46 11.33 -2.58
CA GLY A 131 -2.23 10.78 -3.16
C GLY A 131 -2.35 9.33 -3.66
N SER A 132 -3.47 8.64 -3.39
CA SER A 132 -3.69 7.28 -3.86
C SER A 132 -4.26 7.22 -5.27
N ALA A 133 -4.20 6.02 -5.87
CA ALA A 133 -4.83 5.75 -7.17
C ALA A 133 -6.35 5.92 -7.12
N SER A 134 -7.03 5.52 -6.03
CA SER A 134 -8.48 5.68 -5.92
C SER A 134 -8.91 7.13 -5.77
N CYS A 135 -8.13 7.95 -5.07
CA CYS A 135 -8.39 9.39 -4.97
C CYS A 135 -8.21 10.05 -6.34
N LEU A 136 -7.14 9.74 -7.06
CA LEU A 136 -6.92 10.22 -8.43
C LEU A 136 -8.10 9.84 -9.34
N GLY A 137 -8.51 8.58 -9.33
CA GLY A 137 -9.64 8.12 -10.14
C GLY A 137 -10.98 8.73 -9.72
N LYS A 138 -11.18 9.00 -8.42
CA LYS A 138 -12.38 9.73 -7.94
C LYS A 138 -12.45 11.16 -8.51
N LEU A 139 -11.36 11.90 -8.47
CA LEU A 139 -11.27 13.24 -9.05
C LEU A 139 -11.52 13.18 -10.55
N PHE A 140 -10.84 12.28 -11.24
CA PHE A 140 -10.96 12.08 -12.67
C PHE A 140 -12.41 11.77 -13.13
N ILE A 141 -13.06 10.79 -12.50
CA ILE A 141 -14.46 10.43 -12.82
C ILE A 141 -15.42 11.56 -12.46
N SER A 142 -15.16 12.31 -11.39
CA SER A 142 -15.96 13.49 -11.04
C SER A 142 -15.91 14.54 -12.14
N ASP A 143 -14.72 14.82 -12.68
CA ASP A 143 -14.52 15.80 -13.75
C ASP A 143 -15.13 15.31 -15.08
N TYR A 144 -14.97 14.02 -15.39
CA TYR A 144 -15.59 13.42 -16.56
C TYR A 144 -17.13 13.60 -16.55
N LEU A 145 -17.79 13.21 -15.46
CA LEU A 145 -19.24 13.30 -15.33
C LEU A 145 -19.79 14.72 -15.35
N LYS A 146 -18.97 15.72 -15.02
CA LYS A 146 -19.34 17.14 -15.00
C LYS A 146 -18.91 17.90 -16.26
N GLY A 147 -18.29 17.22 -17.23
CA GLY A 147 -17.77 17.87 -18.43
C GLY A 147 -16.64 18.87 -18.18
N MET A 148 -15.88 18.67 -17.10
CA MET A 148 -14.72 19.52 -16.72
C MET A 148 -13.43 19.09 -17.44
N MET A 149 -13.42 17.92 -18.05
CA MET A 149 -12.31 17.35 -18.80
C MET A 149 -12.25 17.95 -20.22
N PRO A 150 -11.04 18.09 -20.84
CA PRO A 150 -10.93 18.41 -22.25
C PRO A 150 -11.75 17.44 -23.13
N GLN A 151 -12.52 17.96 -24.06
CA GLN A 151 -13.48 17.16 -24.85
C GLN A 151 -12.80 15.97 -25.56
N LYS A 152 -11.66 16.19 -26.18
CA LYS A 152 -10.91 15.11 -26.86
C LYS A 152 -10.54 13.97 -25.89
N LEU A 153 -10.05 14.32 -24.70
CA LEU A 153 -9.67 13.35 -23.68
C LEU A 153 -10.91 12.57 -23.15
N ALA A 154 -12.04 13.27 -22.99
CA ALA A 154 -13.31 12.63 -22.59
C ALA A 154 -13.82 11.64 -23.64
N GLU A 155 -13.70 11.98 -24.93
CA GLU A 155 -14.07 11.10 -26.04
C GLU A 155 -13.15 9.87 -26.12
N GLU A 156 -11.84 10.03 -25.93
CA GLU A 156 -10.89 8.92 -25.84
C GLU A 156 -11.24 8.00 -24.68
N PHE A 157 -11.46 8.56 -23.49
CA PHE A 157 -11.84 7.77 -22.30
C PHE A 157 -13.14 6.98 -22.53
N ALA A 158 -14.18 7.62 -23.08
CA ALA A 158 -15.46 6.97 -23.37
C ALA A 158 -15.36 5.88 -24.45
N SER A 159 -14.35 5.93 -25.31
CA SER A 159 -14.11 4.89 -26.32
C SER A 159 -13.41 3.64 -25.77
N GLU A 160 -12.65 3.80 -24.69
CA GLU A 160 -11.84 2.74 -24.08
C GLU A 160 -12.52 2.07 -22.87
N PHE A 161 -13.44 2.80 -22.21
CA PHE A 161 -14.10 2.35 -20.99
C PHE A 161 -15.62 2.39 -21.12
N ASP A 162 -16.32 1.52 -20.39
CA ASP A 162 -17.76 1.60 -20.19
C ASP A 162 -18.07 2.75 -19.21
N ALA A 163 -18.07 3.96 -19.76
CA ALA A 163 -18.08 5.22 -19.02
C ALA A 163 -19.46 5.89 -18.97
N ASP A 164 -20.55 5.13 -19.25
CA ASP A 164 -21.89 5.69 -19.07
C ASP A 164 -22.21 5.93 -17.58
N TYR A 165 -23.06 6.92 -17.33
CA TYR A 165 -23.40 7.35 -15.97
C TYR A 165 -23.93 6.22 -15.08
N ALA A 166 -24.79 5.35 -15.64
CA ALA A 166 -25.41 4.28 -14.86
C ALA A 166 -24.39 3.22 -14.43
N THR A 167 -23.47 2.85 -15.33
CA THR A 167 -22.37 1.93 -15.05
C THR A 167 -21.44 2.50 -13.99
N ILE A 168 -20.99 3.74 -14.13
CA ILE A 168 -20.12 4.39 -13.14
C ILE A 168 -20.79 4.42 -11.76
N VAL A 169 -22.04 4.88 -11.67
CA VAL A 169 -22.79 4.95 -10.43
C VAL A 169 -22.97 3.56 -9.81
N LYS A 170 -23.27 2.55 -10.61
CA LYS A 170 -23.37 1.17 -10.13
C LYS A 170 -22.05 0.68 -9.54
N GLN A 171 -20.92 0.89 -10.22
CA GLN A 171 -19.60 0.45 -9.76
C GLN A 171 -19.16 1.16 -8.47
N VAL A 172 -19.42 2.48 -8.38
CA VAL A 172 -18.99 3.28 -7.22
C VAL A 172 -19.85 3.04 -5.98
N TYR A 173 -21.20 2.93 -6.15
CA TYR A 173 -22.13 2.88 -5.01
C TYR A 173 -22.66 1.49 -4.69
N LYS A 174 -22.57 0.53 -5.61
CA LYS A 174 -23.12 -0.82 -5.45
C LYS A 174 -22.13 -1.94 -5.80
N GLY A 175 -20.93 -1.59 -6.27
CA GLY A 175 -19.89 -2.56 -6.59
C GLY A 175 -19.20 -3.08 -5.31
N ASP A 176 -18.63 -4.28 -5.38
CA ASP A 176 -17.97 -4.93 -4.26
C ASP A 176 -16.60 -4.28 -3.91
N ALA A 177 -15.98 -3.56 -4.84
CA ALA A 177 -14.66 -2.97 -4.67
C ALA A 177 -14.57 -1.56 -5.32
N PRO A 178 -15.31 -0.56 -4.82
CA PRO A 178 -15.39 0.77 -5.44
C PRO A 178 -14.04 1.50 -5.48
N SER A 179 -13.22 1.39 -4.45
CA SER A 179 -11.87 1.99 -4.42
C SER A 179 -10.96 1.38 -5.50
N LYS A 180 -11.05 0.06 -5.71
CA LYS A 180 -10.30 -0.62 -6.77
C LYS A 180 -10.78 -0.19 -8.17
N TYR A 181 -12.09 -0.06 -8.35
CA TYR A 181 -12.67 0.45 -9.60
C TYR A 181 -12.16 1.87 -9.91
N LEU A 182 -12.23 2.78 -8.95
CA LEU A 182 -11.69 4.13 -9.12
C LEU A 182 -10.19 4.12 -9.40
N GLY A 183 -9.41 3.35 -8.64
CA GLY A 183 -7.96 3.24 -8.81
C GLY A 183 -7.53 2.62 -10.14
N SER A 184 -8.42 1.89 -10.83
CA SER A 184 -8.09 1.27 -12.12
C SER A 184 -7.90 2.28 -13.27
N PHE A 185 -8.31 3.52 -13.08
CA PHE A 185 -8.08 4.59 -14.07
C PHE A 185 -6.70 5.27 -13.94
N ALA A 186 -6.00 5.06 -12.84
CA ALA A 186 -4.70 5.70 -12.61
C ALA A 186 -3.64 5.32 -13.66
N PRO A 187 -3.51 4.08 -14.15
CA PRO A 187 -2.58 3.75 -15.23
C PRO A 187 -2.88 4.52 -16.52
N TRP A 188 -4.16 4.63 -16.90
CA TRP A 188 -4.57 5.35 -18.11
C TRP A 188 -4.22 6.83 -18.05
N LEU A 189 -4.35 7.46 -16.87
CA LEU A 189 -3.90 8.83 -16.63
C LEU A 189 -2.38 8.95 -16.64
N TRP A 190 -1.68 7.99 -16.03
CA TRP A 190 -0.23 7.97 -15.97
C TRP A 190 0.41 7.85 -17.35
N ASP A 191 -0.14 7.04 -18.23
CA ASP A 191 0.32 6.90 -19.62
C ASP A 191 0.23 8.22 -20.41
N ARG A 192 -0.56 9.18 -19.93
CA ARG A 192 -0.76 10.51 -20.51
C ARG A 192 -0.05 11.64 -19.75
N PHE A 193 0.68 11.30 -18.67
CA PHE A 193 1.31 12.28 -17.79
C PHE A 193 2.21 13.27 -18.52
N ASP A 194 3.02 12.82 -19.47
CA ASP A 194 3.97 13.66 -20.21
C ASP A 194 3.35 14.32 -21.46
N THR A 195 2.16 13.93 -21.89
CA THR A 195 1.59 14.33 -23.18
C THR A 195 0.27 15.09 -23.09
N ASP A 196 -0.38 15.06 -21.92
CA ASP A 196 -1.67 15.71 -21.70
C ASP A 196 -1.63 16.57 -20.44
N GLU A 197 -1.87 17.88 -20.60
CA GLU A 197 -1.77 18.87 -19.51
C GLU A 197 -2.81 18.61 -18.39
N TYR A 198 -4.01 18.14 -18.73
CA TYR A 198 -5.04 17.83 -17.75
C TYR A 198 -4.61 16.63 -16.88
N ALA A 199 -4.16 15.54 -17.50
CA ALA A 199 -3.68 14.37 -16.78
C ALA A 199 -2.47 14.71 -15.91
N HIS A 200 -1.53 15.48 -16.42
CA HIS A 200 -0.38 15.99 -15.69
C HIS A 200 -0.81 16.75 -14.42
N ASN A 201 -1.62 17.78 -14.58
CA ASN A 201 -2.05 18.64 -13.48
C ASN A 201 -2.89 17.87 -12.45
N LEU A 202 -3.75 16.95 -12.88
CA LEU A 202 -4.56 16.13 -11.97
C LEU A 202 -3.71 15.22 -11.09
N ILE A 203 -2.69 14.58 -11.66
CA ILE A 203 -1.76 13.73 -10.91
C ILE A 203 -0.95 14.55 -9.93
N LEU A 204 -0.39 15.70 -10.34
CA LEU A 204 0.35 16.57 -9.44
C LEU A 204 -0.51 17.08 -8.30
N SER A 205 -1.75 17.53 -8.58
CA SER A 205 -2.66 18.02 -7.54
C SER A 205 -3.05 16.95 -6.52
N ASN A 206 -3.18 15.70 -6.96
CA ASN A 206 -3.42 14.58 -6.07
C ASN A 206 -2.23 14.34 -5.11
N PHE A 207 -0.98 14.44 -5.61
CA PHE A 207 0.21 14.32 -4.75
C PHE A 207 0.41 15.55 -3.86
N GLU A 208 0.14 16.78 -4.35
CA GLU A 208 0.13 17.98 -3.52
C GLU A 208 -0.80 17.80 -2.32
N SER A 209 -2.01 17.28 -2.56
CA SER A 209 -2.98 17.00 -1.50
C SER A 209 -2.45 15.98 -0.48
N PHE A 210 -1.68 14.99 -0.90
CA PHE A 210 -1.02 14.05 -0.01
C PHE A 210 0.04 14.73 0.86
N PHE A 211 0.91 15.56 0.28
CA PHE A 211 1.90 16.30 1.05
C PHE A 211 1.24 17.21 2.08
N ASP A 212 0.20 17.93 1.68
CA ASP A 212 -0.46 18.91 2.53
C ASP A 212 -1.31 18.26 3.65
N ARG A 213 -1.94 17.12 3.39
CA ARG A 213 -2.89 16.50 4.32
C ARG A 213 -2.28 15.39 5.16
N PHE A 214 -1.16 14.80 4.73
CA PHE A 214 -0.50 13.73 5.47
C PHE A 214 0.90 14.15 5.93
N LEU A 215 1.81 14.50 5.03
CA LEU A 215 3.22 14.69 5.40
C LEU A 215 3.45 15.95 6.23
N SER A 216 2.62 17.00 6.07
CA SER A 216 2.70 18.22 6.87
C SER A 216 2.47 18.00 8.38
N HIS A 217 1.94 16.85 8.78
CA HIS A 217 1.72 16.49 10.18
C HIS A 217 2.95 15.85 10.86
N TYR A 218 4.01 15.60 10.10
CA TYR A 218 5.23 14.96 10.60
C TYR A 218 6.44 15.88 10.50
N ASP A 219 7.44 15.61 11.30
CA ASP A 219 8.73 16.29 11.26
C ASP A 219 9.59 15.74 10.09
N THR A 220 9.27 16.20 8.88
CA THR A 220 9.98 15.80 7.65
C THR A 220 11.34 16.46 7.49
N GLU A 221 11.69 17.43 8.33
CA GLU A 221 13.01 18.06 8.36
C GLU A 221 14.05 17.09 8.96
N HIS A 222 13.71 16.43 10.07
CA HIS A 222 14.62 15.53 10.78
C HIS A 222 14.50 14.08 10.34
N TYR A 223 13.31 13.63 9.92
CA TYR A 223 13.06 12.24 9.58
C TYR A 223 12.79 12.04 8.09
N PRO A 224 13.45 11.05 7.46
CA PRO A 224 13.20 10.72 6.07
C PRO A 224 11.83 10.06 5.88
N VAL A 225 11.27 10.21 4.68
CA VAL A 225 10.03 9.57 4.27
C VAL A 225 10.32 8.35 3.41
N GLY A 226 9.81 7.18 3.81
CA GLY A 226 9.78 5.98 2.99
C GLY A 226 8.38 5.74 2.43
N LEU A 227 8.28 5.36 1.17
CA LEU A 227 7.02 5.11 0.47
C LEU A 227 6.90 3.63 0.08
N VAL A 228 5.70 3.07 0.22
CA VAL A 228 5.35 1.72 -0.23
C VAL A 228 4.08 1.77 -1.06
N GLY A 229 4.03 1.02 -2.15
CA GLY A 229 2.83 0.84 -2.95
C GLY A 229 3.08 0.95 -4.45
N GLY A 230 2.29 0.23 -5.22
CA GLY A 230 2.45 0.17 -6.68
C GLY A 230 2.29 1.54 -7.34
N PHE A 231 1.37 2.37 -6.87
CA PHE A 231 1.18 3.71 -7.42
C PHE A 231 2.37 4.63 -7.08
N ALA A 232 2.83 4.64 -5.81
CA ALA A 232 4.05 5.36 -5.44
C ALA A 232 5.26 4.92 -6.27
N TYR A 233 5.40 3.61 -6.50
CA TYR A 233 6.56 3.06 -7.22
C TYR A 233 6.58 3.46 -8.68
N VAL A 234 5.43 3.44 -9.36
CA VAL A 234 5.30 3.91 -10.75
C VAL A 234 5.61 5.40 -10.85
N CYS A 235 5.12 6.20 -9.90
CA CYS A 235 5.28 7.65 -9.88
C CYS A 235 6.51 8.15 -9.08
N LYS A 236 7.47 7.26 -8.74
CA LYS A 236 8.55 7.55 -7.79
C LYS A 236 9.39 8.76 -8.13
N ASP A 237 9.66 8.98 -9.41
CA ASP A 237 10.56 10.06 -9.86
C ASP A 237 9.89 11.42 -9.62
N ILE A 238 8.63 11.56 -10.03
CA ILE A 238 7.87 12.80 -9.80
C ILE A 238 7.58 13.05 -8.33
N LEU A 239 7.25 12.00 -7.56
CA LEU A 239 7.07 12.10 -6.11
C LEU A 239 8.34 12.57 -5.40
N THR A 240 9.50 12.06 -5.81
CA THR A 240 10.80 12.46 -5.24
C THR A 240 11.14 13.90 -5.61
N GLU A 241 10.87 14.32 -6.85
CA GLU A 241 11.07 15.70 -7.30
C GLU A 241 10.18 16.68 -6.52
N MET A 242 8.88 16.38 -6.41
CA MET A 242 7.91 17.19 -5.67
C MET A 242 8.28 17.31 -4.19
N ALA A 243 8.66 16.20 -3.56
CA ALA A 243 9.12 16.17 -2.18
C ALA A 243 10.38 17.03 -1.99
N GLY A 244 11.36 16.93 -2.90
CA GLY A 244 12.58 17.72 -2.89
C GLY A 244 12.33 19.21 -2.96
N LYS A 245 11.36 19.67 -3.78
CA LYS A 245 10.94 21.08 -3.85
C LYS A 245 10.36 21.60 -2.53
N ARG A 246 9.87 20.71 -1.66
CA ARG A 246 9.33 21.02 -0.33
C ARG A 246 10.34 20.77 0.80
N GLY A 247 11.59 20.42 0.48
CA GLY A 247 12.63 20.08 1.47
C GLY A 247 12.43 18.71 2.12
N ILE A 248 11.54 17.87 1.60
CA ILE A 248 11.24 16.54 2.12
C ILE A 248 12.19 15.52 1.48
N ARG A 249 12.87 14.73 2.29
CA ARG A 249 13.79 13.68 1.82
C ARG A 249 13.08 12.34 1.69
N ILE A 250 12.86 11.87 0.47
CA ILE A 250 12.43 10.49 0.22
C ILE A 250 13.64 9.56 0.32
N SER A 251 13.62 8.63 1.27
CA SER A 251 14.72 7.69 1.50
C SER A 251 14.61 6.42 0.66
N ARG A 252 13.37 5.97 0.42
CA ARG A 252 13.10 4.71 -0.28
C ARG A 252 11.69 4.70 -0.85
N VAL A 253 11.52 4.11 -2.03
CA VAL A 253 10.21 3.81 -2.62
C VAL A 253 10.18 2.34 -2.99
N LEU A 254 9.27 1.58 -2.40
CA LEU A 254 9.10 0.14 -2.65
C LEU A 254 7.75 -0.13 -3.32
N GLU A 255 7.73 -0.98 -4.33
CA GLU A 255 6.47 -1.44 -4.95
C GLU A 255 5.61 -2.24 -3.95
N THR A 256 6.27 -3.09 -3.16
CA THR A 256 5.65 -3.90 -2.09
C THR A 256 6.56 -3.91 -0.87
N PRO A 257 6.04 -4.13 0.36
CA PRO A 257 6.88 -4.15 1.55
C PRO A 257 7.71 -5.44 1.71
N VAL A 258 7.48 -6.46 0.87
CA VAL A 258 7.98 -7.83 1.07
C VAL A 258 9.50 -7.90 1.23
N GLU A 259 10.26 -7.31 0.32
CA GLU A 259 11.73 -7.34 0.40
C GLU A 259 12.28 -6.65 1.66
N GLY A 260 11.68 -5.49 2.00
CA GLY A 260 12.05 -4.77 3.22
C GLY A 260 11.71 -5.56 4.49
N LEU A 261 10.56 -6.22 4.52
CA LEU A 261 10.17 -7.08 5.63
C LEU A 261 11.07 -8.30 5.76
N LEU A 262 11.43 -8.94 4.66
CA LEU A 262 12.40 -10.04 4.69
C LEU A 262 13.75 -9.60 5.27
N LYS A 263 14.22 -8.41 4.88
CA LYS A 263 15.46 -7.84 5.45
C LYS A 263 15.29 -7.58 6.95
N TYR A 264 14.24 -6.89 7.37
CA TYR A 264 13.93 -6.58 8.76
C TYR A 264 13.96 -7.84 9.65
N HIS A 265 13.24 -8.90 9.24
CA HIS A 265 13.14 -10.13 10.02
C HIS A 265 14.37 -11.04 9.98
N LYS A 266 15.28 -10.85 9.02
CA LYS A 266 16.60 -11.50 9.03
C LYS A 266 17.54 -10.83 10.03
N GLU A 267 17.51 -9.51 10.12
CA GLU A 267 18.36 -8.74 11.04
C GLU A 267 17.98 -8.98 12.50
N THR A 268 16.70 -9.13 12.83
CA THR A 268 16.23 -9.47 14.19
C THR A 268 16.58 -10.89 14.63
N GLY A 269 16.98 -11.78 13.73
CA GLY A 269 17.42 -13.15 14.07
C GLY A 269 18.88 -13.24 14.58
N ASN A 270 19.66 -12.19 14.43
CA ASN A 270 21.09 -12.17 14.82
C ASN A 270 21.35 -11.51 16.20
N VAL A 271 20.30 -11.13 16.93
CA VAL A 271 20.46 -10.42 18.23
C VAL A 271 20.52 -11.38 19.44
N ASP A 272 20.22 -12.67 19.26
CA ASP A 272 20.15 -13.66 20.35
C ASP A 272 21.44 -14.50 20.54
N GLU A 273 22.60 -14.06 20.03
CA GLU A 273 23.91 -14.67 20.33
C GLU A 273 24.84 -13.67 21.05
N TRP A 274 24.45 -13.28 22.27
CA TRP A 274 25.41 -12.71 23.26
C TRP A 274 25.09 -13.17 24.67
#